data_598c31b2668cd9eecac24477a12bcf70
#
_entry.id   598c31b2668cd9eecac24477a12bcf70
#
_cell.length_a   1.000
_cell.length_b   1.000
_cell.length_c   1.000
_cell.angle_alpha   90.00
_cell.angle_beta   90.00
_cell.angle_gamma   90.00
#
_symmetry.space_group_name_H-M   'P 1'
#
loop_
_entity.id
_entity.type
_entity.pdbx_description
1 polymer ?
#
loop_
_entity_poly.entity_id
_entity_poly.type
_entity_poly.pdbx_seq_one_letter_code
_entity_poly.pdbx_strand_id
1 'polypeptide(L)'
;MSHEVCNGPRAALAACMMLAACASPTPQGGPDDVQAAPPGRVDCQAPSAQVIAQGVAATNRARAQAGLSPVSANALLSRAAAAHACDMAQRGRMTHAGSRSSGPAQRIKALGYAPRITAENIAAGPYDAGQVLREWNSSGGHLANILIPQVRQFGIGHATGADGRTRFWAAVYAAPR
;
A
#
# COMPACT_ATOMS: atom_id res chain seq x y z
N MET A 1 -40.98 80.36 15.65
CA MET A 1 -40.17 79.80 14.59
C MET A 1 -39.12 78.95 15.29
N SER A 2 -39.40 77.66 15.43
CA SER A 2 -38.64 76.69 16.21
C SER A 2 -37.86 75.84 15.26
N HIS A 3 -36.55 75.75 15.41
CA HIS A 3 -35.69 74.83 14.72
C HIS A 3 -35.35 73.67 15.65
N GLU A 4 -35.95 72.55 15.38
CA GLU A 4 -35.54 71.28 16.00
C GLU A 4 -34.28 70.71 15.36
N VAL A 5 -33.27 70.38 16.21
CA VAL A 5 -32.04 69.75 15.79
C VAL A 5 -32.19 68.30 16.08
N CYS A 6 -32.26 67.44 15.04
CA CYS A 6 -32.25 65.99 15.13
C CYS A 6 -30.88 65.48 15.47
N ASN A 7 -30.77 64.84 16.64
CA ASN A 7 -29.60 64.11 17.11
C ASN A 7 -29.76 62.61 16.71
N GLY A 8 -29.04 62.18 15.70
CA GLY A 8 -29.02 60.77 15.29
C GLY A 8 -28.00 59.92 16.11
N PRO A 9 -28.32 58.65 16.40
CA PRO A 9 -27.46 57.81 17.18
C PRO A 9 -26.23 57.30 16.39
N ARG A 10 -25.08 57.39 17.03
CA ARG A 10 -23.81 56.82 16.53
C ARG A 10 -23.89 55.31 16.61
N ALA A 11 -23.90 54.63 15.46
CA ALA A 11 -23.74 53.19 15.35
C ALA A 11 -22.26 52.82 15.63
N ALA A 12 -22.02 52.05 16.67
CA ALA A 12 -20.73 51.43 16.97
C ALA A 12 -20.56 50.20 16.06
N LEU A 13 -19.64 50.26 15.10
CA LEU A 13 -19.19 49.04 14.38
C LEU A 13 -18.33 48.19 15.30
N ALA A 14 -18.87 47.05 15.75
CA ALA A 14 -18.10 46.00 16.36
C ALA A 14 -17.36 45.21 15.26
N ALA A 15 -16.05 45.36 15.18
CA ALA A 15 -15.20 44.59 14.30
C ALA A 15 -15.05 43.19 14.88
N CYS A 16 -15.73 42.19 14.30
CA CYS A 16 -15.57 40.78 14.61
C CYS A 16 -14.30 40.25 13.95
N MET A 17 -13.19 40.13 14.71
CA MET A 17 -11.97 39.45 14.24
C MET A 17 -12.22 37.98 14.18
N MET A 18 -12.45 37.43 12.98
CA MET A 18 -12.42 35.99 12.76
C MET A 18 -10.98 35.50 12.80
N LEU A 19 -10.61 34.77 13.88
CA LEU A 19 -9.39 33.99 13.92
C LEU A 19 -9.58 32.80 12.97
N ALA A 20 -8.99 32.88 11.78
CA ALA A 20 -8.83 31.74 10.90
C ALA A 20 -7.81 30.79 11.52
N ALA A 21 -8.27 29.71 12.18
CA ALA A 21 -7.42 28.62 12.58
C ALA A 21 -6.88 27.93 11.32
N CYS A 22 -5.59 28.09 11.03
CA CYS A 22 -4.88 27.32 10.02
C CYS A 22 -4.79 25.87 10.53
N ALA A 23 -5.78 25.04 10.19
CA ALA A 23 -5.67 23.60 10.31
C ALA A 23 -4.65 23.14 9.27
N SER A 24 -3.47 22.71 9.72
CA SER A 24 -2.50 22.04 8.85
C SER A 24 -3.17 20.80 8.26
N PRO A 25 -3.10 20.58 6.92
CA PRO A 25 -3.65 19.36 6.35
C PRO A 25 -2.88 18.17 6.91
N THR A 26 -3.55 17.29 7.65
CA THR A 26 -3.05 15.95 7.96
C THR A 26 -2.77 15.24 6.64
N PRO A 27 -1.59 14.60 6.43
CA PRO A 27 -1.34 13.79 5.26
C PRO A 27 -2.42 12.71 5.20
N GLN A 28 -3.34 12.81 4.25
CA GLN A 28 -4.27 11.74 3.97
C GLN A 28 -3.46 10.61 3.34
N GLY A 29 -3.27 9.51 4.06
CA GLY A 29 -2.77 8.26 3.50
C GLY A 29 -3.66 7.89 2.32
N GLY A 30 -3.06 7.41 1.21
CA GLY A 30 -3.84 6.87 0.09
C GLY A 30 -4.79 5.75 0.56
N PRO A 31 -5.73 5.30 -0.30
CA PRO A 31 -6.71 4.27 0.06
C PRO A 31 -6.10 2.97 0.60
N ASP A 32 -4.80 2.74 0.34
CA ASP A 32 -4.04 1.59 0.81
C ASP A 32 -3.15 1.88 2.04
N ASP A 33 -3.36 3.01 2.73
CA ASP A 33 -2.58 3.38 3.91
C ASP A 33 -3.45 3.24 5.18
N VAL A 34 -3.50 2.02 5.72
CA VAL A 34 -4.40 1.62 6.81
C VAL A 34 -3.63 1.08 8.00
N GLN A 35 -3.96 1.54 9.21
CA GLN A 35 -3.52 0.91 10.45
C GLN A 35 -4.28 -0.41 10.62
N ALA A 36 -3.60 -1.55 10.39
CA ALA A 36 -4.21 -2.88 10.35
C ALA A 36 -3.94 -3.72 11.61
N ALA A 37 -2.89 -3.37 12.39
CA ALA A 37 -2.53 -4.02 13.64
C ALA A 37 -1.76 -3.04 14.55
N PRO A 38 -1.59 -3.33 15.85
CA PRO A 38 -0.66 -2.59 16.69
C PRO A 38 0.78 -2.70 16.16
N PRO A 39 1.61 -1.65 16.22
CA PRO A 39 3.02 -1.75 15.94
C PRO A 39 3.75 -2.56 17.01
N GLY A 40 4.87 -3.20 16.68
CA GLY A 40 5.64 -3.94 17.67
C GLY A 40 6.66 -4.92 17.08
N ARG A 41 7.11 -5.83 17.94
CA ARG A 41 8.01 -6.91 17.54
C ARG A 41 7.24 -7.96 16.74
N VAL A 42 7.78 -8.35 15.60
CA VAL A 42 7.17 -9.28 14.67
C VAL A 42 8.18 -10.36 14.28
N ASP A 43 7.67 -11.49 13.79
CA ASP A 43 8.49 -12.53 13.19
C ASP A 43 8.54 -12.33 11.67
N CYS A 44 9.73 -12.01 11.18
CA CYS A 44 9.99 -11.74 9.77
C CYS A 44 10.61 -12.96 9.12
N GLN A 45 9.78 -13.76 8.48
CA GLN A 45 10.21 -15.03 7.89
C GLN A 45 10.78 -14.84 6.47
N ALA A 46 11.71 -15.73 6.10
CA ALA A 46 12.14 -15.84 4.72
C ALA A 46 10.97 -16.30 3.83
N PRO A 47 10.95 -15.91 2.54
CA PRO A 47 9.92 -16.36 1.61
C PRO A 47 9.87 -17.89 1.51
N SER A 48 8.71 -18.48 1.78
CA SER A 48 8.50 -19.93 1.65
C SER A 48 8.43 -20.36 0.18
N ALA A 49 9.15 -21.41 -0.19
CA ALA A 49 9.09 -21.99 -1.53
C ALA A 49 7.66 -22.41 -1.92
N GLN A 50 6.90 -22.94 -0.97
CA GLN A 50 5.50 -23.33 -1.18
C GLN A 50 4.62 -22.10 -1.48
N VAL A 51 4.74 -21.02 -0.70
CA VAL A 51 3.98 -19.78 -0.91
C VAL A 51 4.34 -19.15 -2.26
N ILE A 52 5.63 -19.15 -2.64
CA ILE A 52 6.07 -18.66 -3.95
C ILE A 52 5.43 -19.48 -5.08
N ALA A 53 5.45 -20.80 -4.98
CA ALA A 53 4.84 -21.68 -6.00
C ALA A 53 3.33 -21.46 -6.12
N GLN A 54 2.61 -21.32 -4.99
CA GLN A 54 1.18 -21.00 -4.98
C GLN A 54 0.90 -19.64 -5.64
N GLY A 55 1.71 -18.61 -5.34
CA GLY A 55 1.60 -17.28 -5.91
C GLY A 55 1.80 -17.27 -7.43
N VAL A 56 2.86 -17.93 -7.91
CA VAL A 56 3.10 -18.10 -9.35
C VAL A 56 1.95 -18.82 -10.04
N ALA A 57 1.47 -19.92 -9.44
CA ALA A 57 0.36 -20.70 -10.03
C ALA A 57 -0.93 -19.90 -10.09
N ALA A 58 -1.29 -19.16 -9.04
CA ALA A 58 -2.48 -18.31 -9.01
C ALA A 58 -2.39 -17.14 -10.01
N THR A 59 -1.25 -16.45 -10.04
CA THR A 59 -0.96 -15.38 -11.00
C THR A 59 -1.07 -15.90 -12.45
N ASN A 60 -0.45 -17.04 -12.75
CA ASN A 60 -0.44 -17.59 -14.10
C ASN A 60 -1.81 -18.11 -14.55
N ARG A 61 -2.66 -18.59 -13.65
CA ARG A 61 -4.06 -18.92 -14.00
C ARG A 61 -4.82 -17.68 -14.46
N ALA A 62 -4.75 -16.58 -13.72
CA ALA A 62 -5.40 -15.33 -14.11
C ALA A 62 -4.87 -14.79 -15.44
N ARG A 63 -3.56 -14.82 -15.63
CA ARG A 63 -2.90 -14.35 -16.86
C ARG A 63 -3.27 -15.22 -18.06
N ALA A 64 -3.34 -16.55 -17.91
CA ALA A 64 -3.76 -17.47 -18.96
C ALA A 64 -5.21 -17.21 -19.39
N GLN A 65 -6.12 -16.95 -18.46
CA GLN A 65 -7.51 -16.57 -18.75
C GLN A 65 -7.61 -15.28 -19.56
N ALA A 66 -6.63 -14.36 -19.38
CA ALA A 66 -6.52 -13.11 -20.14
C ALA A 66 -5.65 -13.21 -21.41
N GLY A 67 -5.20 -14.41 -21.80
CA GLY A 67 -4.33 -14.60 -22.98
C GLY A 67 -2.91 -14.03 -22.83
N LEU A 68 -2.43 -13.83 -21.60
CA LEU A 68 -1.13 -13.21 -21.30
C LEU A 68 -0.04 -14.27 -21.03
N SER A 69 1.19 -13.93 -21.40
CA SER A 69 2.36 -14.76 -21.09
C SER A 69 2.52 -14.97 -19.58
N PRO A 70 2.95 -16.17 -19.15
CA PRO A 70 3.16 -16.46 -17.74
C PRO A 70 4.32 -15.64 -17.14
N VAL A 71 4.29 -15.52 -15.82
CA VAL A 71 5.41 -15.03 -15.00
C VAL A 71 6.18 -16.19 -14.39
N SER A 72 7.48 -15.98 -14.12
CA SER A 72 8.34 -16.87 -13.35
C SER A 72 8.66 -16.31 -11.96
N ALA A 73 8.96 -17.18 -11.01
CA ALA A 73 9.44 -16.77 -9.70
C ALA A 73 10.80 -16.06 -9.82
N ASN A 74 10.99 -15.01 -9.01
CA ASN A 74 12.28 -14.33 -8.88
C ASN A 74 12.62 -14.14 -7.38
N ALA A 75 13.78 -14.64 -6.96
CA ALA A 75 14.21 -14.62 -5.58
C ALA A 75 14.44 -13.19 -5.05
N LEU A 76 14.93 -12.25 -5.88
CA LEU A 76 15.10 -10.85 -5.47
C LEU A 76 13.75 -10.19 -5.19
N LEU A 77 12.74 -10.44 -6.05
CA LEU A 77 11.39 -9.91 -5.85
C LEU A 77 10.76 -10.50 -4.59
N SER A 78 10.93 -11.80 -4.34
CA SER A 78 10.41 -12.44 -3.12
C SER A 78 11.08 -11.91 -1.85
N ARG A 79 12.39 -11.65 -1.87
CA ARG A 79 13.09 -11.00 -0.75
C ARG A 79 12.59 -9.57 -0.51
N ALA A 80 12.40 -8.79 -1.58
CA ALA A 80 11.85 -7.44 -1.46
C ALA A 80 10.44 -7.45 -0.88
N ALA A 81 9.58 -8.36 -1.34
CA ALA A 81 8.23 -8.53 -0.86
C ALA A 81 8.19 -8.92 0.63
N ALA A 82 9.01 -9.91 1.05
CA ALA A 82 9.08 -10.34 2.44
C ALA A 82 9.61 -9.23 3.37
N ALA A 83 10.64 -8.50 2.94
CA ALA A 83 11.17 -7.37 3.69
C ALA A 83 10.13 -6.24 3.84
N HIS A 84 9.33 -5.98 2.81
CA HIS A 84 8.25 -4.99 2.89
C HIS A 84 7.08 -5.45 3.77
N ALA A 85 6.69 -6.71 3.67
CA ALA A 85 5.68 -7.29 4.56
C ALA A 85 6.12 -7.21 6.04
N CYS A 86 7.40 -7.46 6.31
CA CYS A 86 8.00 -7.30 7.63
C CYS A 86 7.96 -5.84 8.12
N ASP A 87 8.33 -4.87 7.26
CA ASP A 87 8.28 -3.44 7.58
C ASP A 87 6.85 -2.97 7.86
N MET A 88 5.87 -3.42 7.08
CA MET A 88 4.45 -3.16 7.33
C MET A 88 4.01 -3.74 8.67
N ALA A 89 4.36 -4.99 8.95
CA ALA A 89 4.00 -5.68 10.19
C ALA A 89 4.58 -4.98 11.43
N GLN A 90 5.87 -4.56 11.39
CA GLN A 90 6.53 -3.82 12.47
C GLN A 90 5.81 -2.51 12.80
N ARG A 91 5.35 -1.80 11.78
CA ARG A 91 4.59 -0.56 11.92
C ARG A 91 3.10 -0.80 12.20
N GLY A 92 2.62 -2.03 12.02
CA GLY A 92 1.20 -2.38 12.06
C GLY A 92 0.39 -1.73 10.93
N ARG A 93 1.04 -1.22 9.88
CA ARG A 93 0.45 -0.34 8.87
C ARG A 93 0.58 -0.93 7.47
N MET A 94 -0.54 -1.15 6.80
CA MET A 94 -0.58 -1.57 5.40
C MET A 94 -0.42 -0.34 4.50
N THR A 95 0.63 -0.32 3.69
CA THR A 95 0.95 0.79 2.78
C THR A 95 2.00 0.37 1.77
N HIS A 96 1.97 0.91 0.57
CA HIS A 96 3.01 0.71 -0.45
C HIS A 96 4.33 1.40 -0.10
N ALA A 97 4.30 2.48 0.67
CA ALA A 97 5.51 3.15 1.15
C ALA A 97 6.12 2.38 2.34
N GLY A 98 7.40 2.04 2.24
CA GLY A 98 8.16 1.48 3.35
C GLY A 98 8.77 2.55 4.23
N SER A 99 9.30 2.17 5.41
CA SER A 99 10.01 3.08 6.31
C SER A 99 11.24 3.73 5.68
N ARG A 100 11.85 3.08 4.66
CA ARG A 100 13.04 3.55 3.92
C ARG A 100 12.85 3.54 2.41
N SER A 101 11.62 3.47 1.91
CA SER A 101 11.35 3.40 0.47
C SER A 101 10.01 4.03 0.12
N SER A 102 9.94 4.70 -1.01
CA SER A 102 8.71 5.28 -1.55
C SER A 102 7.82 4.25 -2.27
N GLY A 103 8.31 3.03 -2.52
CA GLY A 103 7.55 2.00 -3.22
C GLY A 103 8.39 0.80 -3.68
N PRO A 104 7.75 -0.19 -4.34
CA PRO A 104 8.38 -1.45 -4.72
C PRO A 104 9.58 -1.27 -5.67
N ALA A 105 9.51 -0.34 -6.61
CA ALA A 105 10.61 -0.10 -7.56
C ALA A 105 11.91 0.28 -6.86
N GLN A 106 11.85 1.12 -5.83
CA GLN A 106 13.02 1.51 -5.05
C GLN A 106 13.57 0.31 -4.26
N ARG A 107 12.70 -0.50 -3.67
CA ARG A 107 13.10 -1.69 -2.90
C ARG A 107 13.85 -2.71 -3.75
N ILE A 108 13.32 -3.04 -4.95
CA ILE A 108 13.96 -4.03 -5.81
C ILE A 108 15.26 -3.50 -6.44
N LYS A 109 15.34 -2.19 -6.75
CA LYS A 109 16.59 -1.56 -7.22
C LYS A 109 17.69 -1.63 -6.16
N ALA A 110 17.36 -1.40 -4.89
CA ALA A 110 18.31 -1.53 -3.78
C ALA A 110 18.88 -2.95 -3.62
N LEU A 111 18.19 -3.97 -4.15
CA LEU A 111 18.66 -5.36 -4.19
C LEU A 111 19.39 -5.73 -5.50
N GLY A 112 19.64 -4.75 -6.37
CA GLY A 112 20.33 -4.96 -7.64
C GLY A 112 19.44 -5.38 -8.81
N TYR A 113 18.12 -5.32 -8.68
CA TYR A 113 17.21 -5.56 -9.80
C TYR A 113 17.06 -4.29 -10.65
N ALA A 114 17.17 -4.40 -11.96
CA ALA A 114 16.97 -3.28 -12.89
C ALA A 114 15.57 -3.36 -13.55
N PRO A 115 14.51 -2.81 -12.96
CA PRO A 115 13.17 -2.92 -13.50
C PRO A 115 12.94 -1.98 -14.68
N ARG A 116 12.26 -2.49 -15.71
CA ARG A 116 11.58 -1.68 -16.73
C ARG A 116 10.18 -1.29 -16.23
N ILE A 117 9.47 -2.21 -15.59
CA ILE A 117 8.17 -2.02 -14.99
C ILE A 117 8.10 -2.73 -13.63
N THR A 118 7.33 -2.16 -12.71
CA THR A 118 7.09 -2.73 -11.37
C THR A 118 5.67 -2.42 -10.94
N ALA A 119 4.98 -3.40 -10.39
CA ALA A 119 3.71 -3.25 -9.70
C ALA A 119 3.74 -4.05 -8.40
N GLU A 120 2.85 -3.73 -7.48
CA GLU A 120 2.78 -4.39 -6.18
C GLU A 120 1.33 -4.56 -5.73
N ASN A 121 1.01 -5.72 -5.17
CA ASN A 121 -0.19 -5.95 -4.38
C ASN A 121 0.20 -6.11 -2.92
N ILE A 122 -0.55 -5.48 -2.02
CA ILE A 122 -0.39 -5.63 -0.57
C ILE A 122 -1.73 -6.02 0.05
N ALA A 123 -1.68 -6.66 1.20
CA ALA A 123 -2.86 -6.94 2.01
C ALA A 123 -2.47 -7.10 3.49
N ALA A 124 -3.42 -6.81 4.38
CA ALA A 124 -3.30 -7.08 5.81
C ALA A 124 -4.62 -7.66 6.33
N GLY A 125 -4.52 -8.77 7.07
CA GLY A 125 -5.69 -9.46 7.63
C GLY A 125 -5.36 -10.89 8.04
N PRO A 126 -6.34 -11.67 8.49
CA PRO A 126 -6.16 -13.05 8.93
C PRO A 126 -6.03 -14.03 7.75
N TYR A 127 -5.47 -13.60 6.63
CA TYR A 127 -5.39 -14.36 5.39
C TYR A 127 -4.29 -15.41 5.43
N ASP A 128 -4.59 -16.65 5.03
CA ASP A 128 -3.58 -17.58 4.53
C ASP A 128 -3.18 -17.24 3.07
N ALA A 129 -2.20 -17.97 2.52
CA ALA A 129 -1.72 -17.72 1.17
C ALA A 129 -2.81 -17.92 0.11
N GLY A 130 -3.66 -18.93 0.26
CA GLY A 130 -4.76 -19.19 -0.66
C GLY A 130 -5.81 -18.08 -0.62
N GLN A 131 -6.13 -17.59 0.58
CA GLN A 131 -7.11 -16.52 0.76
C GLN A 131 -6.63 -15.21 0.15
N VAL A 132 -5.40 -14.75 0.46
CA VAL A 132 -4.88 -13.49 -0.08
C VAL A 132 -4.77 -13.53 -1.61
N LEU A 133 -4.38 -14.66 -2.18
CA LEU A 133 -4.32 -14.81 -3.64
C LEU A 133 -5.70 -14.76 -4.29
N ARG A 134 -6.76 -15.28 -3.64
CA ARG A 134 -8.14 -15.12 -4.11
C ARG A 134 -8.59 -13.66 -4.02
N GLU A 135 -8.34 -12.98 -2.89
CA GLU A 135 -8.67 -11.56 -2.72
C GLU A 135 -8.06 -10.70 -3.83
N TRP A 136 -6.77 -10.89 -4.13
CA TRP A 136 -6.11 -10.15 -5.21
C TRP A 136 -6.67 -10.47 -6.61
N ASN A 137 -7.12 -11.69 -6.84
CA ASN A 137 -7.72 -12.07 -8.12
C ASN A 137 -9.18 -11.60 -8.28
N SER A 138 -9.88 -11.30 -7.20
CA SER A 138 -11.26 -10.79 -7.22
C SER A 138 -11.36 -9.27 -7.16
N SER A 139 -10.30 -8.57 -6.74
CA SER A 139 -10.25 -7.11 -6.62
C SER A 139 -9.74 -6.46 -7.90
N GLY A 140 -10.51 -5.58 -8.51
CA GLY A 140 -10.16 -4.95 -9.79
C GLY A 140 -8.81 -4.25 -9.80
N GLY A 141 -8.44 -3.51 -8.75
CA GLY A 141 -7.14 -2.83 -8.66
C GLY A 141 -5.96 -3.81 -8.54
N HIS A 142 -6.10 -4.84 -7.70
CA HIS A 142 -5.08 -5.86 -7.57
C HIS A 142 -4.96 -6.73 -8.83
N LEU A 143 -6.08 -7.10 -9.43
CA LEU A 143 -6.10 -7.87 -10.67
C LEU A 143 -5.45 -7.10 -11.83
N ALA A 144 -5.64 -5.78 -11.90
CA ALA A 144 -4.99 -4.95 -12.90
C ALA A 144 -3.44 -5.06 -12.83
N ASN A 145 -2.85 -5.12 -11.63
CA ASN A 145 -1.42 -5.34 -11.45
C ASN A 145 -0.98 -6.74 -11.94
N ILE A 146 -1.79 -7.77 -11.67
CA ILE A 146 -1.55 -9.16 -12.13
C ILE A 146 -1.57 -9.24 -13.65
N LEU A 147 -2.45 -8.48 -14.30
CA LEU A 147 -2.69 -8.53 -15.75
C LEU A 147 -1.87 -7.52 -16.55
N ILE A 148 -0.90 -6.81 -15.97
CA ILE A 148 0.02 -5.96 -16.75
C ILE A 148 0.75 -6.83 -17.80
N PRO A 149 0.58 -6.56 -19.11
CA PRO A 149 1.10 -7.46 -20.16
C PRO A 149 2.62 -7.60 -20.15
N GLN A 150 3.33 -6.57 -19.69
CA GLN A 150 4.79 -6.49 -19.73
C GLN A 150 5.48 -7.24 -18.59
N VAL A 151 4.80 -7.55 -17.48
CA VAL A 151 5.45 -8.26 -16.37
C VAL A 151 5.85 -9.68 -16.76
N ARG A 152 6.99 -10.15 -16.26
CA ARG A 152 7.58 -11.45 -16.55
C ARG A 152 8.00 -12.20 -15.30
N GLN A 153 8.15 -11.50 -14.19
CA GLN A 153 8.66 -12.06 -12.94
C GLN A 153 7.79 -11.67 -11.76
N PHE A 154 7.76 -12.56 -10.78
CA PHE A 154 6.91 -12.48 -9.60
C PHE A 154 7.70 -12.84 -8.34
N GLY A 155 7.38 -12.15 -7.24
CA GLY A 155 7.84 -12.52 -5.90
C GLY A 155 6.78 -12.20 -4.87
N ILE A 156 6.69 -13.00 -3.81
CA ILE A 156 5.73 -12.84 -2.72
C ILE A 156 6.40 -13.11 -1.38
N GLY A 157 5.94 -12.42 -0.34
CA GLY A 157 6.35 -12.66 1.03
C GLY A 157 5.28 -12.19 2.02
N HIS A 158 5.42 -12.62 3.27
CA HIS A 158 4.52 -12.22 4.35
C HIS A 158 5.26 -12.13 5.68
N ALA A 159 4.63 -11.46 6.65
CA ALA A 159 5.02 -11.44 8.05
C ALA A 159 3.76 -11.41 8.93
N THR A 160 3.87 -11.89 10.17
CA THR A 160 2.76 -11.82 11.13
C THR A 160 2.97 -10.61 12.02
N GLY A 161 1.92 -9.81 12.20
CA GLY A 161 1.91 -8.62 13.05
C GLY A 161 2.11 -8.93 14.53
N ALA A 162 2.34 -7.88 15.33
CA ALA A 162 2.60 -8.00 16.76
C ALA A 162 1.41 -8.57 17.56
N ASP A 163 0.20 -8.54 17.01
CA ASP A 163 -1.01 -9.17 17.55
C ASP A 163 -1.06 -10.71 17.38
N GLY A 164 -0.10 -11.29 16.66
CA GLY A 164 -0.03 -12.72 16.36
C GLY A 164 -1.12 -13.24 15.41
N ARG A 165 -1.95 -12.38 14.83
CA ARG A 165 -3.12 -12.75 14.00
C ARG A 165 -3.11 -12.11 12.63
N THR A 166 -2.83 -10.82 12.56
CA THR A 166 -2.80 -10.07 11.29
C THR A 166 -1.58 -10.47 10.49
N ARG A 167 -1.78 -10.98 9.29
CA ARG A 167 -0.68 -11.23 8.34
C ARG A 167 -0.61 -10.10 7.34
N PHE A 168 0.58 -9.57 7.18
CA PHE A 168 0.91 -8.57 6.18
C PHE A 168 1.52 -9.27 4.99
N TRP A 169 0.96 -9.05 3.81
CA TRP A 169 1.36 -9.68 2.57
C TRP A 169 1.84 -8.64 1.58
N ALA A 170 2.85 -8.98 0.80
CA ALA A 170 3.24 -8.22 -0.37
C ALA A 170 3.57 -9.15 -1.53
N ALA A 171 3.17 -8.77 -2.75
CA ALA A 171 3.57 -9.42 -3.99
C ALA A 171 4.07 -8.39 -4.98
N VAL A 172 5.25 -8.64 -5.55
CA VAL A 172 5.88 -7.75 -6.53
C VAL A 172 5.85 -8.41 -7.90
N TYR A 173 5.37 -7.67 -8.88
CA TYR A 173 5.34 -8.02 -10.31
C TYR A 173 6.32 -7.11 -11.04
N ALA A 174 7.23 -7.66 -11.86
CA ALA A 174 8.21 -6.86 -12.56
C ALA A 174 8.63 -7.47 -13.90
N ALA A 175 9.22 -6.63 -14.76
CA ALA A 175 10.04 -7.06 -15.87
C ALA A 175 11.42 -6.38 -15.80
N PRO A 176 12.53 -7.10 -16.08
CA PRO A 176 13.83 -6.49 -16.16
C PRO A 176 13.95 -5.61 -17.42
N ARG A 177 14.97 -4.74 -17.42
CA ARG A 177 15.42 -4.01 -18.62
C ARG A 177 16.07 -4.93 -19.61
#